data_e98c797cfdbea91db7a79209275283ec
#
_entry.id   e98c797cfdbea91db7a79209275283ec
#
_cell.length_a   1.000
_cell.length_b   1.000
_cell.length_c   1.000
_cell.angle_alpha   90.00
_cell.angle_beta   90.00
_cell.angle_gamma   90.00
#
_symmetry.space_group_name_H-M   'P 1'
#
loop_
_entity.id
_entity.type
_entity.pdbx_description
1 polymer ?
#
loop_
_entity_poly.entity_id
_entity_poly.type
_entity_poly.pdbx_seq_one_letter_code
_entity_poly.pdbx_strand_id
1 'polypeptide(L)'
;MEELLDPGLGQVRVFLMRDDNKPRKLKHNLGHRRILAFGGAWSNLIAAVAEAGLRHGIETIGVIRGEEHLPLNPVLARARECGMTLTYLDRATYRRKHTEEVRAALRARFGADVAILPEGGSNAAAVRGCAELPAEIGVPYDVVCCPVGTGGTLAGIAAGLPEGKRALGFAVLKGAGFLEGEVARLQREAYGRTWSNWSIDLDHHFGGYARTTPELTEFAARHGVERVYVAKMLLGVVGLARRGVLAPGTRVVAVVTSPPEGPGAQPSTPVAAWAAPTGFDSGDPR
;
A
#
# COMPACT_ATOMS: atom_id res chain seq x y z
N MET A 1 -16.02 7.54 9.76
CA MET A 1 -16.07 6.35 8.88
C MET A 1 -17.44 6.25 8.25
N GLU A 2 -17.50 5.89 6.98
CA GLU A 2 -18.73 5.69 6.20
C GLU A 2 -19.09 4.20 6.19
N GLU A 3 -20.37 3.84 6.28
CA GLU A 3 -20.80 2.45 6.19
C GLU A 3 -21.12 2.10 4.72
N LEU A 4 -20.57 0.98 4.24
CA LEU A 4 -20.87 0.45 2.92
C LEU A 4 -22.24 -0.22 2.95
N LEU A 5 -23.15 0.28 2.14
CA LEU A 5 -24.49 -0.30 1.98
C LEU A 5 -24.52 -1.15 0.70
N ASP A 6 -24.57 -2.47 0.87
CA ASP A 6 -24.74 -3.42 -0.25
C ASP A 6 -25.66 -4.56 0.20
N PRO A 7 -26.71 -4.91 -0.60
CA PRO A 7 -27.65 -5.98 -0.24
C PRO A 7 -26.98 -7.34 -0.03
N GLY A 8 -25.82 -7.59 -0.64
CA GLY A 8 -25.08 -8.84 -0.50
C GLY A 8 -24.39 -9.03 0.85
N LEU A 9 -24.32 -8.01 1.69
CA LEU A 9 -23.73 -8.06 3.03
C LEU A 9 -24.65 -8.74 4.06
N GLY A 10 -25.98 -8.77 3.82
CA GLY A 10 -26.93 -9.32 4.79
C GLY A 10 -26.82 -8.60 6.14
N GLN A 11 -26.44 -9.34 7.19
CA GLN A 11 -26.22 -8.79 8.53
C GLN A 11 -24.75 -8.43 8.84
N VAL A 12 -23.84 -8.57 7.89
CA VAL A 12 -22.44 -8.13 8.04
C VAL A 12 -22.40 -6.61 7.84
N ARG A 13 -21.75 -5.90 8.75
CA ARG A 13 -21.58 -4.44 8.65
C ARG A 13 -20.16 -4.12 8.20
N VAL A 14 -20.03 -3.26 7.20
CA VAL A 14 -18.73 -2.87 6.64
C VAL A 14 -18.55 -1.36 6.75
N PHE A 15 -17.50 -0.93 7.43
CA PHE A 15 -17.12 0.46 7.59
C PHE A 15 -15.90 0.78 6.74
N LEU A 16 -15.99 1.81 5.90
CA LEU A 16 -14.89 2.25 5.05
C LEU A 16 -13.96 3.19 5.84
N MET A 17 -12.72 2.78 6.03
CA MET A 17 -11.66 3.61 6.56
C MET A 17 -10.78 4.11 5.42
N ARG A 18 -10.97 5.37 5.01
CA ARG A 18 -10.15 5.99 3.98
C ARG A 18 -8.77 6.29 4.54
N ASP A 19 -7.78 5.55 4.06
CA ASP A 19 -6.39 5.66 4.49
C ASP A 19 -5.47 5.39 3.29
N ASP A 20 -4.88 6.44 2.74
CA ASP A 20 -3.77 6.25 1.80
C ASP A 20 -2.58 5.70 2.59
N ASN A 21 -2.40 4.39 2.51
CA ASN A 21 -1.36 3.68 3.25
C ASN A 21 0.08 4.06 2.87
N LYS A 22 0.28 4.91 1.85
CA LYS A 22 1.63 5.31 1.41
C LYS A 22 2.32 6.25 2.40
N PRO A 23 1.65 7.28 2.96
CA PRO A 23 2.21 8.07 4.06
C PRO A 23 2.65 7.23 5.25
N ARG A 24 1.84 6.23 5.66
CA ARG A 24 2.22 5.31 6.74
C ARG A 24 3.47 4.52 6.42
N LYS A 25 3.54 3.95 5.22
CA LYS A 25 4.71 3.20 4.75
C LYS A 25 5.96 4.06 4.66
N LEU A 26 5.81 5.34 4.35
CA LEU A 26 6.93 6.27 4.23
C LEU A 26 7.36 6.87 5.56
N LYS A 27 6.46 7.03 6.53
CA LYS A 27 6.69 7.71 7.81
C LYS A 27 8.03 7.37 8.47
N HIS A 28 8.33 6.08 8.60
CA HIS A 28 9.57 5.60 9.19
C HIS A 28 10.71 5.37 8.17
N ASN A 29 10.53 5.81 6.93
CA ASN A 29 11.52 5.77 5.85
C ASN A 29 12.06 7.17 5.50
N LEU A 30 11.56 8.24 6.11
CA LEU A 30 11.91 9.63 5.74
C LEU A 30 13.21 10.14 6.36
N GLY A 31 13.87 9.36 7.24
CA GLY A 31 15.13 9.73 7.89
C GLY A 31 16.38 9.65 6.98
N HIS A 32 16.20 9.54 5.65
CA HIS A 32 17.29 9.44 4.70
C HIS A 32 17.38 10.71 3.85
N ARG A 33 18.60 11.13 3.55
CA ARG A 33 18.85 12.28 2.67
C ARG A 33 18.42 12.00 1.22
N ARG A 34 18.49 10.73 0.80
CA ARG A 34 18.19 10.28 -0.57
C ARG A 34 17.40 8.98 -0.54
N ILE A 35 16.29 8.94 -1.28
CA ILE A 35 15.42 7.76 -1.38
C ILE A 35 15.25 7.36 -2.84
N LEU A 36 15.49 6.08 -3.12
CA LEU A 36 15.22 5.46 -4.40
C LEU A 36 14.05 4.48 -4.25
N ALA A 37 13.04 4.61 -5.10
CA ALA A 37 11.85 3.75 -5.07
C ALA A 37 11.64 3.05 -6.41
N PHE A 38 11.22 1.77 -6.34
CA PHE A 38 10.82 1.00 -7.52
C PHE A 38 9.33 1.11 -7.77
N GLY A 39 8.93 1.26 -9.04
CA GLY A 39 7.52 1.27 -9.43
C GLY A 39 7.30 1.10 -10.94
N GLY A 40 6.08 0.77 -11.33
CA GLY A 40 5.62 0.92 -12.71
C GLY A 40 5.25 2.38 -13.01
N ALA A 41 4.96 2.68 -14.26
CA ALA A 41 4.62 4.04 -14.71
C ALA A 41 3.39 4.66 -14.00
N TRP A 42 2.48 3.83 -13.48
CA TRP A 42 1.27 4.25 -12.74
C TRP A 42 1.36 3.95 -11.24
N SER A 43 2.57 3.94 -10.68
CA SER A 43 2.79 3.54 -9.29
C SER A 43 2.41 4.65 -8.31
N ASN A 44 1.44 4.36 -7.44
CA ASN A 44 1.10 5.23 -6.31
C ASN A 44 2.27 5.41 -5.32
N LEU A 45 3.21 4.45 -5.26
CA LEU A 45 4.41 4.62 -4.44
C LEU A 45 5.34 5.69 -5.02
N ILE A 46 5.56 5.68 -6.34
CA ILE A 46 6.39 6.69 -7.02
C ILE A 46 5.84 8.08 -6.77
N ALA A 47 4.52 8.29 -6.95
CA ALA A 47 3.88 9.56 -6.65
C ALA A 47 4.08 9.98 -5.18
N ALA A 48 3.82 9.08 -4.24
CA ALA A 48 3.93 9.38 -2.81
C ALA A 48 5.38 9.69 -2.37
N VAL A 49 6.37 8.97 -2.91
CA VAL A 49 7.79 9.24 -2.63
C VAL A 49 8.21 10.60 -3.20
N ALA A 50 7.76 10.95 -4.41
CA ALA A 50 8.06 12.24 -5.01
C ALA A 50 7.48 13.40 -4.19
N GLU A 51 6.22 13.29 -3.76
CA GLU A 51 5.57 14.30 -2.90
C GLU A 51 6.23 14.40 -1.52
N ALA A 52 6.62 13.26 -0.93
CA ALA A 52 7.37 13.24 0.32
C ALA A 52 8.73 13.93 0.16
N GLY A 53 9.43 13.66 -0.94
CA GLY A 53 10.71 14.31 -1.28
C GLY A 53 10.57 15.83 -1.32
N LEU A 54 9.59 16.35 -2.06
CA LEU A 54 9.30 17.78 -2.15
C LEU A 54 8.99 18.39 -0.78
N ARG A 55 8.17 17.71 0.03
CA ARG A 55 7.71 18.20 1.33
C ARG A 55 8.81 18.22 2.40
N HIS A 56 9.69 17.23 2.38
CA HIS A 56 10.72 17.03 3.43
C HIS A 56 12.14 17.37 2.96
N GLY A 57 12.33 17.92 1.75
CA GLY A 57 13.65 18.24 1.22
C GLY A 57 14.53 17.00 0.97
N ILE A 58 13.92 15.85 0.64
CA ILE A 58 14.61 14.59 0.39
C ILE A 58 14.81 14.43 -1.11
N GLU A 59 16.03 14.13 -1.54
CA GLU A 59 16.31 13.80 -2.93
C GLU A 59 15.65 12.45 -3.28
N THR A 60 14.83 12.42 -4.32
CA THR A 60 14.09 11.22 -4.70
C THR A 60 14.43 10.72 -6.10
N ILE A 61 14.55 9.41 -6.24
CA ILE A 61 14.82 8.72 -7.49
C ILE A 61 13.72 7.66 -7.72
N GLY A 62 13.03 7.77 -8.85
CA GLY A 62 12.06 6.78 -9.31
C GLY A 62 12.69 5.83 -10.32
N VAL A 63 12.82 4.55 -9.96
CA VAL A 63 13.25 3.48 -10.89
C VAL A 63 12.02 2.85 -11.50
N ILE A 64 11.76 3.23 -12.74
CA ILE A 64 10.53 2.90 -13.47
C ILE A 64 10.74 1.62 -14.29
N ARG A 65 9.76 0.71 -14.22
CA ARG A 65 9.76 -0.53 -15.00
C ARG A 65 9.45 -0.26 -16.46
N GLY A 66 10.35 -0.63 -17.35
CA GLY A 66 10.23 -0.49 -18.80
C GLY A 66 11.00 0.70 -19.33
N GLU A 67 10.56 1.25 -20.44
CA GLU A 67 11.20 2.33 -21.16
C GLU A 67 10.49 3.67 -20.92
N GLU A 68 11.18 4.77 -21.20
CA GLU A 68 10.56 6.09 -21.16
C GLU A 68 9.60 6.25 -22.35
N HIS A 69 8.41 6.72 -22.05
CA HIS A 69 7.40 7.08 -23.04
C HIS A 69 7.04 8.56 -22.89
N LEU A 70 7.13 9.30 -23.96
CA LEU A 70 6.75 10.71 -24.01
C LEU A 70 5.47 10.91 -24.86
N PRO A 71 4.57 11.80 -24.44
CA PRO A 71 4.61 12.58 -23.19
C PRO A 71 4.45 11.68 -21.97
N LEU A 72 5.02 12.08 -20.82
CA LEU A 72 4.84 11.35 -19.58
C LEU A 72 3.36 11.26 -19.21
N ASN A 73 2.97 10.13 -18.63
CA ASN A 73 1.65 10.03 -18.01
C ASN A 73 1.55 10.95 -16.77
N PRO A 74 0.33 11.28 -16.31
CA PRO A 74 0.13 12.25 -15.22
C PRO A 74 0.89 11.92 -13.93
N VAL A 75 1.06 10.64 -13.59
CA VAL A 75 1.77 10.21 -12.37
C VAL A 75 3.26 10.54 -12.45
N LEU A 76 3.91 10.18 -13.57
CA LEU A 76 5.33 10.45 -13.77
C LEU A 76 5.60 11.94 -14.04
N ALA A 77 4.71 12.65 -14.74
CA ALA A 77 4.78 14.08 -14.92
C ALA A 77 4.77 14.80 -13.57
N ARG A 78 3.81 14.45 -12.69
CA ARG A 78 3.72 14.99 -11.34
C ARG A 78 4.95 14.65 -10.49
N ALA A 79 5.45 13.42 -10.59
CA ALA A 79 6.67 13.04 -9.87
C ALA A 79 7.88 13.89 -10.31
N ARG A 80 8.03 14.16 -11.60
CA ARG A 80 9.08 15.06 -12.13
C ARG A 80 8.90 16.51 -11.64
N GLU A 81 7.68 17.03 -11.62
CA GLU A 81 7.36 18.35 -11.07
C GLU A 81 7.73 18.47 -9.58
N CYS A 82 7.60 17.38 -8.80
CA CYS A 82 8.06 17.32 -7.42
C CYS A 82 9.59 17.22 -7.27
N GLY A 83 10.35 17.25 -8.38
CA GLY A 83 11.81 17.18 -8.36
C GLY A 83 12.39 15.75 -8.37
N MET A 84 11.56 14.71 -8.57
CA MET A 84 12.04 13.32 -8.64
C MET A 84 12.85 13.09 -9.92
N THR A 85 14.05 12.52 -9.76
CA THR A 85 14.81 11.98 -10.88
C THR A 85 14.19 10.67 -11.35
N LEU A 86 13.74 10.60 -12.61
CA LEU A 86 13.22 9.37 -13.21
C LEU A 86 14.35 8.62 -13.92
N THR A 87 14.46 7.32 -13.69
CA THR A 87 15.31 6.39 -14.43
C THR A 87 14.53 5.14 -14.78
N TYR A 88 14.93 4.47 -15.84
CA TYR A 88 14.19 3.35 -16.40
C TYR A 88 15.05 2.10 -16.39
N LEU A 89 14.46 0.96 -16.05
CA LEU A 89 15.06 -0.35 -16.20
C LEU A 89 14.18 -1.20 -17.11
N ASP A 90 14.80 -1.84 -18.09
CA ASP A 90 14.12 -2.85 -18.89
C ASP A 90 13.46 -3.92 -18.02
N ARG A 91 12.47 -4.60 -18.56
CA ARG A 91 11.64 -5.55 -17.79
C ARG A 91 12.43 -6.72 -17.21
N ALA A 92 13.53 -7.15 -17.88
CA ALA A 92 14.35 -8.26 -17.43
C ALA A 92 15.22 -7.85 -16.23
N THR A 93 15.90 -6.72 -16.33
CA THR A 93 16.67 -6.12 -15.24
C THR A 93 15.77 -5.73 -14.05
N TYR A 94 14.59 -5.15 -14.32
CA TYR A 94 13.63 -4.80 -13.26
C TYR A 94 13.13 -6.02 -12.48
N ARG A 95 12.97 -7.20 -13.10
CA ARG A 95 12.64 -8.43 -12.36
C ARG A 95 13.70 -8.83 -11.36
N ARG A 96 14.98 -8.49 -11.63
CA ARG A 96 16.13 -8.75 -10.76
C ARG A 96 16.43 -7.62 -9.77
N LYS A 97 15.55 -6.63 -9.60
CA LYS A 97 15.71 -5.45 -8.73
C LYS A 97 16.06 -5.76 -7.27
N HIS A 98 15.83 -6.99 -6.83
CA HIS A 98 16.14 -7.46 -5.47
C HIS A 98 17.55 -8.02 -5.35
N THR A 99 18.25 -8.31 -6.48
CA THR A 99 19.62 -8.84 -6.47
C THR A 99 20.62 -7.76 -6.08
N GLU A 100 21.71 -8.19 -5.45
CA GLU A 100 22.78 -7.25 -5.06
C GLU A 100 23.44 -6.61 -6.29
N GLU A 101 23.55 -7.33 -7.41
CA GLU A 101 24.07 -6.79 -8.67
C GLU A 101 23.32 -5.50 -9.10
N VAL A 102 22.00 -5.57 -9.17
CA VAL A 102 21.15 -4.42 -9.58
C VAL A 102 21.22 -3.31 -8.54
N ARG A 103 21.16 -3.66 -7.26
CA ARG A 103 21.24 -2.69 -6.16
C ARG A 103 22.60 -1.99 -6.09
N ALA A 104 23.69 -2.72 -6.27
CA ALA A 104 25.04 -2.14 -6.31
C ALA A 104 25.19 -1.18 -7.50
N ALA A 105 24.70 -1.54 -8.69
CA ALA A 105 24.72 -0.66 -9.86
C ALA A 105 23.93 0.64 -9.60
N LEU A 106 22.76 0.56 -8.92
CA LEU A 106 21.98 1.73 -8.57
C LEU A 106 22.68 2.59 -7.50
N ARG A 107 23.34 1.97 -6.49
CA ARG A 107 24.14 2.71 -5.51
C ARG A 107 25.37 3.37 -6.14
N ALA A 108 26.04 2.71 -7.07
CA ALA A 108 27.16 3.30 -7.81
C ALA A 108 26.72 4.55 -8.61
N ARG A 109 25.51 4.54 -9.15
CA ARG A 109 24.97 5.65 -9.94
C ARG A 109 24.42 6.79 -9.10
N PHE A 110 23.72 6.49 -8.00
CA PHE A 110 22.94 7.46 -7.23
C PHE A 110 23.47 7.74 -5.82
N GLY A 111 24.59 7.11 -5.45
CA GLY A 111 25.23 7.27 -4.14
C GLY A 111 25.11 6.03 -3.26
N ALA A 112 26.20 5.71 -2.56
CA ALA A 112 26.29 4.52 -1.70
C ALA A 112 25.30 4.57 -0.53
N ASP A 113 24.92 5.76 -0.08
CA ASP A 113 24.03 6.07 1.03
C ASP A 113 22.54 6.10 0.65
N VAL A 114 22.20 5.87 -0.63
CA VAL A 114 20.81 5.89 -1.08
C VAL A 114 19.97 4.80 -0.40
N ALA A 115 18.89 5.20 0.24
CA ALA A 115 17.91 4.26 0.80
C ALA A 115 17.04 3.70 -0.31
N ILE A 116 17.09 2.38 -0.49
CA ILE A 116 16.34 1.69 -1.54
C ILE A 116 15.03 1.16 -0.97
N LEU A 117 13.91 1.76 -1.38
CA LEU A 117 12.57 1.26 -1.07
C LEU A 117 12.15 0.20 -2.08
N PRO A 118 11.75 -1.00 -1.62
CA PRO A 118 11.25 -2.04 -2.51
C PRO A 118 9.92 -1.66 -3.17
N GLU A 119 9.50 -2.42 -4.17
CA GLU A 119 8.21 -2.25 -4.83
C GLU A 119 7.06 -2.28 -3.82
N GLY A 120 6.08 -1.39 -3.98
CA GLY A 120 5.01 -1.21 -3.00
C GLY A 120 5.43 -0.55 -1.68
N GLY A 121 6.71 -0.20 -1.50
CA GLY A 121 7.25 0.39 -0.28
C GLY A 121 7.23 -0.56 0.92
N SER A 122 7.22 -1.89 0.69
CA SER A 122 7.05 -2.87 1.78
C SER A 122 8.41 -3.30 2.36
N ASN A 123 8.76 -2.75 3.49
CA ASN A 123 9.93 -3.08 4.31
C ASN A 123 9.58 -3.02 5.80
N ALA A 124 10.50 -3.32 6.69
CA ALA A 124 10.30 -3.30 8.14
C ALA A 124 9.77 -1.96 8.67
N ALA A 125 10.28 -0.84 8.17
CA ALA A 125 9.83 0.50 8.54
C ALA A 125 8.36 0.75 8.12
N ALA A 126 7.99 0.32 6.91
CA ALA A 126 6.62 0.41 6.41
C ALA A 126 5.64 -0.45 7.22
N VAL A 127 6.06 -1.64 7.65
CA VAL A 127 5.24 -2.51 8.52
C VAL A 127 4.94 -1.81 9.85
N ARG A 128 5.95 -1.17 10.48
CA ARG A 128 5.76 -0.40 11.71
C ARG A 128 4.77 0.76 11.52
N GLY A 129 4.87 1.52 10.42
CA GLY A 129 3.93 2.59 10.12
C GLY A 129 2.50 2.09 9.90
N CYS A 130 2.33 0.95 9.23
CA CYS A 130 1.00 0.35 9.03
C CYS A 130 0.43 -0.29 10.32
N ALA A 131 1.27 -0.63 11.29
CA ALA A 131 0.82 -1.16 12.58
C ALA A 131 0.13 -0.11 13.48
N GLU A 132 0.26 1.16 13.15
CA GLU A 132 -0.42 2.25 13.87
C GLU A 132 -1.92 2.34 13.49
N LEU A 133 -2.31 1.85 12.30
CA LEU A 133 -3.67 1.99 11.77
C LEU A 133 -4.77 1.43 12.68
N PRO A 134 -4.65 0.23 13.27
CA PRO A 134 -5.72 -0.31 14.12
C PRO A 134 -6.08 0.55 15.33
N ALA A 135 -5.11 1.28 15.89
CA ALA A 135 -5.34 2.18 17.04
C ALA A 135 -6.17 3.42 16.66
N GLU A 136 -6.27 3.75 15.38
CA GLU A 136 -7.03 4.90 14.88
C GLU A 136 -8.47 4.53 14.49
N ILE A 137 -8.85 3.26 14.60
CA ILE A 137 -10.21 2.79 14.30
C ILE A 137 -11.16 3.22 15.42
N GLY A 138 -12.02 4.21 15.13
CA GLY A 138 -12.95 4.80 16.10
C GLY A 138 -14.33 4.11 16.20
N VAL A 139 -14.49 2.89 15.65
CA VAL A 139 -15.72 2.11 15.74
C VAL A 139 -15.45 0.71 16.25
N PRO A 140 -16.41 0.03 16.89
CA PRO A 140 -16.27 -1.39 17.23
C PRO A 140 -16.14 -2.24 15.95
N TYR A 141 -15.17 -3.16 15.92
CA TYR A 141 -14.93 -4.06 14.79
C TYR A 141 -14.45 -5.43 15.24
N ASP A 142 -14.55 -6.41 14.36
CA ASP A 142 -14.10 -7.78 14.58
C ASP A 142 -12.99 -8.16 13.59
N VAL A 143 -13.05 -7.61 12.37
CA VAL A 143 -12.11 -7.88 11.28
C VAL A 143 -11.68 -6.57 10.63
N VAL A 144 -10.38 -6.44 10.33
CA VAL A 144 -9.86 -5.38 9.44
C VAL A 144 -9.48 -5.99 8.11
N CYS A 145 -10.06 -5.48 7.02
CA CYS A 145 -9.77 -5.93 5.65
C CYS A 145 -8.87 -4.93 4.92
N CYS A 146 -7.92 -5.43 4.13
CA CYS A 146 -7.13 -4.59 3.24
C CYS A 146 -6.80 -5.30 1.92
N PRO A 147 -6.63 -4.58 0.80
CA PRO A 147 -6.12 -5.16 -0.43
C PRO A 147 -4.62 -5.47 -0.31
N VAL A 148 -4.18 -6.60 -0.89
CA VAL A 148 -2.80 -7.09 -0.77
C VAL A 148 -2.15 -7.21 -2.13
N GLY A 149 -1.12 -6.36 -2.37
CA GLY A 149 -0.23 -6.46 -3.52
C GLY A 149 1.16 -6.97 -3.14
N THR A 150 1.76 -6.42 -2.08
CA THR A 150 3.12 -6.73 -1.61
C THR A 150 3.19 -7.10 -0.13
N GLY A 151 2.07 -7.29 0.54
CA GLY A 151 1.97 -7.79 1.91
C GLY A 151 2.23 -6.79 3.04
N GLY A 152 2.95 -5.69 2.81
CA GLY A 152 3.40 -4.79 3.89
C GLY A 152 2.28 -4.16 4.73
N THR A 153 1.16 -3.80 4.11
CA THR A 153 0.00 -3.24 4.82
C THR A 153 -0.64 -4.28 5.73
N LEU A 154 -0.90 -5.48 5.21
CA LEU A 154 -1.46 -6.58 6.00
C LEU A 154 -0.54 -6.98 7.14
N ALA A 155 0.78 -7.07 6.88
CA ALA A 155 1.79 -7.39 7.90
C ALA A 155 1.75 -6.40 9.07
N GLY A 156 1.62 -5.10 8.78
CA GLY A 156 1.52 -4.06 9.79
C GLY A 156 0.19 -4.09 10.53
N ILE A 157 -0.93 -4.11 9.83
CA ILE A 157 -2.26 -4.19 10.45
C ILE A 157 -2.31 -5.37 11.44
N ALA A 158 -1.91 -6.57 11.00
CA ALA A 158 -1.91 -7.75 11.86
C ALA A 158 -1.06 -7.59 13.13
N ALA A 159 0.09 -6.90 13.02
CA ALA A 159 0.97 -6.64 14.15
C ALA A 159 0.39 -5.62 15.15
N GLY A 160 -0.43 -4.68 14.67
CA GLY A 160 -1.03 -3.62 15.49
C GLY A 160 -2.42 -3.94 16.04
N LEU A 161 -3.04 -5.05 15.62
CA LEU A 161 -4.38 -5.43 16.09
C LEU A 161 -4.41 -5.79 17.56
N PRO A 162 -5.44 -5.36 18.32
CA PRO A 162 -5.71 -5.85 19.65
C PRO A 162 -6.00 -7.37 19.66
N GLU A 163 -5.85 -7.99 20.82
CA GLU A 163 -6.22 -9.40 21.03
C GLU A 163 -7.68 -9.67 20.64
N GLY A 164 -7.93 -10.83 20.07
CA GLY A 164 -9.25 -11.25 19.60
C GLY A 164 -9.69 -10.63 18.27
N LYS A 165 -8.92 -9.71 17.68
CA LYS A 165 -9.20 -9.12 16.36
C LYS A 165 -8.37 -9.80 15.26
N ARG A 166 -8.90 -9.78 14.04
CA ARG A 166 -8.27 -10.44 12.88
C ARG A 166 -8.07 -9.48 11.71
N ALA A 167 -7.03 -9.71 10.93
CA ALA A 167 -6.83 -9.05 9.64
C ALA A 167 -7.14 -10.03 8.50
N LEU A 168 -7.83 -9.55 7.46
CA LEU A 168 -8.11 -10.31 6.26
C LEU A 168 -7.59 -9.53 5.04
N GLY A 169 -6.57 -10.06 4.40
CA GLY A 169 -6.04 -9.53 3.16
C GLY A 169 -6.79 -10.09 1.95
N PHE A 170 -6.96 -9.27 0.91
CA PHE A 170 -7.48 -9.71 -0.38
C PHE A 170 -6.41 -9.56 -1.45
N ALA A 171 -5.88 -10.67 -1.95
CA ALA A 171 -4.84 -10.65 -2.97
C ALA A 171 -5.37 -10.05 -4.28
N VAL A 172 -4.68 -9.05 -4.80
CA VAL A 172 -5.03 -8.43 -6.10
C VAL A 172 -4.31 -9.09 -7.28
N LEU A 173 -3.45 -10.09 -6.99
CA LEU A 173 -2.61 -10.81 -7.94
C LEU A 173 -3.16 -12.22 -8.16
N LYS A 174 -3.13 -12.73 -9.38
CA LYS A 174 -3.34 -14.15 -9.66
C LYS A 174 -2.10 -14.95 -9.27
N GLY A 175 -2.27 -16.11 -8.64
CA GLY A 175 -1.17 -16.97 -8.20
C GLY A 175 -0.39 -16.41 -7.01
N ALA A 176 -1.06 -15.71 -6.11
CA ALA A 176 -0.50 -14.93 -5.01
C ALA A 176 -0.18 -15.75 -3.74
N GLY A 177 -0.12 -17.09 -3.78
CA GLY A 177 0.18 -17.92 -2.61
C GLY A 177 1.50 -17.58 -1.91
N PHE A 178 2.48 -17.01 -2.63
CA PHE A 178 3.72 -16.52 -2.06
C PHE A 178 3.56 -15.38 -1.04
N LEU A 179 2.42 -14.67 -1.07
CA LEU A 179 2.17 -13.53 -0.18
C LEU A 179 2.12 -13.93 1.30
N GLU A 180 1.72 -15.14 1.63
CA GLU A 180 1.73 -15.61 3.02
C GLU A 180 3.17 -15.64 3.57
N GLY A 181 4.10 -16.21 2.80
CA GLY A 181 5.52 -16.19 3.14
C GLY A 181 6.09 -14.77 3.22
N GLU A 182 5.66 -13.88 2.32
CA GLU A 182 6.12 -12.50 2.28
C GLU A 182 5.62 -11.67 3.47
N VAL A 183 4.36 -11.81 3.86
CA VAL A 183 3.81 -11.18 5.07
C VAL A 183 4.57 -11.65 6.31
N ALA A 184 4.78 -12.95 6.45
CA ALA A 184 5.52 -13.52 7.58
C ALA A 184 6.99 -13.06 7.59
N ARG A 185 7.65 -12.96 6.43
CA ARG A 185 9.01 -12.41 6.29
C ARG A 185 9.07 -10.97 6.77
N LEU A 186 8.15 -10.13 6.30
CA LEU A 186 8.06 -8.72 6.66
C LEU A 186 7.81 -8.51 8.16
N GLN A 187 6.97 -9.34 8.78
CA GLN A 187 6.74 -9.32 10.22
C GLN A 187 8.00 -9.67 11.00
N ARG A 188 8.73 -10.73 10.60
CA ARG A 188 10.02 -11.11 11.22
C ARG A 188 11.06 -9.99 11.10
N GLU A 189 11.17 -9.35 9.94
CA GLU A 189 12.10 -8.24 9.74
C GLU A 189 11.75 -7.01 10.59
N ALA A 190 10.46 -6.73 10.79
CA ALA A 190 10.03 -5.58 11.55
C ALA A 190 10.10 -5.80 13.07
N TYR A 191 9.76 -7.01 13.55
CA TYR A 191 9.50 -7.28 14.97
C TYR A 191 10.19 -8.53 15.53
N GLY A 192 10.94 -9.27 14.74
CA GLY A 192 11.60 -10.54 15.15
C GLY A 192 10.62 -11.71 15.34
N ARG A 193 9.32 -11.52 15.06
CA ARG A 193 8.28 -12.56 15.22
C ARG A 193 7.20 -12.44 14.15
N THR A 194 6.29 -13.42 14.13
CA THR A 194 5.09 -13.44 13.30
C THR A 194 3.83 -13.46 14.16
N TRP A 195 2.69 -13.15 13.54
CA TRP A 195 1.35 -13.24 14.13
C TRP A 195 0.52 -14.27 13.37
N SER A 196 -0.47 -14.87 14.02
CA SER A 196 -1.43 -15.83 13.45
C SER A 196 -2.85 -15.25 13.30
N ASN A 197 -3.04 -13.99 13.62
CA ASN A 197 -4.33 -13.29 13.59
C ASN A 197 -4.69 -12.72 12.23
N TRP A 198 -4.12 -13.24 11.15
CA TRP A 198 -4.38 -12.79 9.79
C TRP A 198 -4.52 -13.97 8.82
N SER A 199 -5.17 -13.71 7.69
CA SER A 199 -5.25 -14.61 6.54
C SER A 199 -5.34 -13.82 5.24
N ILE A 200 -5.16 -14.48 4.09
CA ILE A 200 -5.27 -13.88 2.76
C ILE A 200 -6.31 -14.66 1.95
N ASP A 201 -7.31 -13.94 1.45
CA ASP A 201 -8.17 -14.44 0.40
C ASP A 201 -7.41 -14.36 -0.94
N LEU A 202 -7.25 -15.52 -1.57
CA LEU A 202 -6.53 -15.67 -2.83
C LEU A 202 -7.48 -15.78 -4.04
N ASP A 203 -8.79 -15.82 -3.84
CA ASP A 203 -9.79 -16.13 -4.87
C ASP A 203 -10.32 -14.86 -5.54
N HIS A 204 -10.54 -13.78 -4.79
CA HIS A 204 -11.16 -12.54 -5.28
C HIS A 204 -10.17 -11.60 -5.97
N HIS A 205 -9.22 -12.16 -6.74
CA HIS A 205 -8.27 -11.36 -7.54
C HIS A 205 -8.85 -10.88 -8.88
N PHE A 206 -10.01 -11.39 -9.33
CA PHE A 206 -10.71 -11.00 -10.57
C PHE A 206 -9.80 -11.00 -11.82
N GLY A 207 -9.04 -12.10 -12.02
CA GLY A 207 -8.13 -12.26 -13.16
C GLY A 207 -6.70 -11.77 -12.93
N GLY A 208 -6.42 -11.09 -11.81
CA GLY A 208 -5.07 -10.60 -11.41
C GLY A 208 -4.91 -9.09 -11.47
N TYR A 209 -3.67 -8.63 -11.30
CA TYR A 209 -3.37 -7.19 -11.22
C TYR A 209 -3.86 -6.40 -12.44
N ALA A 210 -4.53 -5.28 -12.17
CA ALA A 210 -5.13 -4.38 -13.17
C ALA A 210 -6.13 -5.07 -14.15
N ARG A 211 -6.55 -6.32 -13.86
CA ARG A 211 -7.66 -6.97 -14.57
C ARG A 211 -8.97 -6.63 -13.89
N THR A 212 -10.00 -6.47 -14.69
CA THR A 212 -11.36 -6.17 -14.25
C THR A 212 -12.35 -7.12 -14.94
N THR A 213 -13.48 -7.36 -14.26
CA THR A 213 -14.67 -8.03 -14.84
C THR A 213 -15.79 -7.01 -14.98
N PRO A 214 -16.83 -7.26 -15.79
CA PRO A 214 -18.00 -6.38 -15.83
C PRO A 214 -18.61 -6.15 -14.44
N GLU A 215 -18.78 -7.22 -13.64
CA GLU A 215 -19.27 -7.17 -12.28
C GLU A 215 -18.43 -6.24 -11.38
N LEU A 216 -17.10 -6.39 -11.42
CA LEU A 216 -16.17 -5.55 -10.64
C LEU A 216 -16.26 -4.08 -11.07
N THR A 217 -16.39 -3.82 -12.37
CA THR A 217 -16.49 -2.47 -12.92
C THR A 217 -17.80 -1.80 -12.49
N GLU A 218 -18.91 -2.53 -12.55
CA GLU A 218 -20.22 -2.04 -12.09
C GLU A 218 -20.22 -1.79 -10.58
N PHE A 219 -19.66 -2.71 -9.80
CA PHE A 219 -19.54 -2.56 -8.35
C PHE A 219 -18.70 -1.32 -7.98
N ALA A 220 -17.56 -1.15 -8.64
CA ALA A 220 -16.69 0.01 -8.41
C ALA A 220 -17.37 1.33 -8.72
N ALA A 221 -18.12 1.39 -9.84
CA ALA A 221 -18.88 2.58 -10.23
C ALA A 221 -20.02 2.88 -9.23
N ARG A 222 -20.75 1.85 -8.77
CA ARG A 222 -21.86 1.98 -7.80
C ARG A 222 -21.38 2.55 -6.46
N HIS A 223 -20.20 2.12 -5.99
CA HIS A 223 -19.67 2.52 -4.68
C HIS A 223 -18.61 3.62 -4.74
N GLY A 224 -18.28 4.15 -5.92
CA GLY A 224 -17.29 5.22 -6.09
C GLY A 224 -15.90 4.84 -5.60
N VAL A 225 -15.45 3.59 -5.86
CA VAL A 225 -14.17 3.06 -5.38
C VAL A 225 -13.24 2.64 -6.51
N GLU A 226 -11.95 2.66 -6.25
CA GLU A 226 -10.90 2.32 -7.19
C GLU A 226 -10.91 0.81 -7.52
N ARG A 227 -10.72 0.44 -8.81
CA ARG A 227 -10.95 -0.90 -9.34
C ARG A 227 -9.82 -1.91 -9.12
N VAL A 228 -8.57 -1.45 -9.03
CA VAL A 228 -7.40 -2.35 -9.02
C VAL A 228 -7.20 -3.02 -7.67
N TYR A 229 -7.52 -2.31 -6.59
CA TYR A 229 -7.29 -2.72 -5.21
C TYR A 229 -8.58 -2.76 -4.39
N VAL A 230 -9.23 -1.60 -4.22
CA VAL A 230 -10.32 -1.42 -3.24
C VAL A 230 -11.58 -2.17 -3.65
N ALA A 231 -12.01 -2.04 -4.90
CA ALA A 231 -13.23 -2.73 -5.37
C ALA A 231 -13.09 -4.25 -5.28
N LYS A 232 -11.90 -4.82 -5.55
CA LYS A 232 -11.65 -6.27 -5.42
C LYS A 232 -11.83 -6.74 -3.99
N MET A 233 -11.25 -6.01 -3.04
CA MET A 233 -11.42 -6.29 -1.61
C MET A 233 -12.88 -6.22 -1.20
N LEU A 234 -13.57 -5.12 -1.52
CA LEU A 234 -14.96 -4.92 -1.09
C LEU A 234 -15.92 -5.94 -1.71
N LEU A 235 -15.79 -6.22 -3.01
CA LEU A 235 -16.59 -7.25 -3.67
C LEU A 235 -16.26 -8.65 -3.12
N GLY A 236 -14.99 -8.90 -2.74
CA GLY A 236 -14.59 -10.08 -2.00
C GLY A 236 -15.26 -10.20 -0.64
N VAL A 237 -15.31 -9.11 0.14
CA VAL A 237 -16.03 -9.07 1.43
C VAL A 237 -17.51 -9.39 1.24
N VAL A 238 -18.18 -8.80 0.24
CA VAL A 238 -19.57 -9.12 -0.12
C VAL A 238 -19.72 -10.60 -0.49
N GLY A 239 -18.79 -11.14 -1.28
CA GLY A 239 -18.77 -12.57 -1.64
C GLY A 239 -18.63 -13.49 -0.43
N LEU A 240 -17.76 -13.15 0.53
CA LEU A 240 -17.59 -13.91 1.77
C LEU A 240 -18.84 -13.84 2.68
N ALA A 241 -19.47 -12.67 2.77
CA ALA A 241 -20.71 -12.49 3.52
C ALA A 241 -21.84 -13.34 2.93
N ARG A 242 -22.05 -13.29 1.60
CA ARG A 242 -23.05 -14.13 0.89
C ARG A 242 -22.87 -15.61 1.11
N ARG A 243 -21.64 -16.09 1.23
CA ARG A 243 -21.32 -17.51 1.49
C ARG A 243 -21.35 -17.87 2.97
N GLY A 244 -21.64 -16.94 3.87
CA GLY A 244 -21.66 -17.16 5.32
C GLY A 244 -20.28 -17.38 5.95
N VAL A 245 -19.18 -17.09 5.24
CA VAL A 245 -17.80 -17.17 5.77
C VAL A 245 -17.57 -16.05 6.78
N LEU A 246 -18.14 -14.88 6.54
CA LEU A 246 -18.29 -13.84 7.56
C LEU A 246 -19.65 -14.06 8.23
N ALA A 247 -19.62 -14.39 9.51
CA ALA A 247 -20.84 -14.69 10.28
C ALA A 247 -21.78 -13.48 10.36
N PRO A 248 -23.10 -13.66 10.44
CA PRO A 248 -24.05 -12.59 10.71
C PRO A 248 -23.64 -11.77 11.93
N GLY A 249 -23.73 -10.45 11.84
CA GLY A 249 -23.34 -9.52 12.90
C GLY A 249 -21.85 -9.17 12.93
N THR A 250 -20.99 -9.81 12.10
CA THR A 250 -19.57 -9.44 11.98
C THR A 250 -19.44 -7.97 11.53
N ARG A 251 -18.58 -7.23 12.22
CA ARG A 251 -18.24 -5.83 11.88
C ARG A 251 -16.86 -5.81 11.23
N VAL A 252 -16.83 -5.37 9.99
CA VAL A 252 -15.62 -5.28 9.18
C VAL A 252 -15.22 -3.83 9.02
N VAL A 253 -13.96 -3.49 9.25
CA VAL A 253 -13.35 -2.23 8.79
C VAL A 253 -12.56 -2.53 7.54
N ALA A 254 -12.97 -1.93 6.42
CA ALA A 254 -12.31 -2.07 5.13
C ALA A 254 -11.40 -0.85 4.86
N VAL A 255 -10.09 -1.09 4.74
CA VAL A 255 -9.10 -0.04 4.50
C VAL A 255 -9.10 0.35 3.03
N VAL A 256 -9.55 1.57 2.74
CA VAL A 256 -9.60 2.16 1.40
C VAL A 256 -8.28 2.85 1.11
N THR A 257 -7.38 2.17 0.40
CA THR A 257 -5.97 2.57 0.21
C THR A 257 -5.70 3.47 -0.99
N SER A 258 -6.72 3.83 -1.75
CA SER A 258 -6.60 4.64 -2.96
C SER A 258 -7.75 5.65 -3.02
N PRO A 259 -7.53 6.86 -3.59
CA PRO A 259 -8.60 7.80 -3.83
C PRO A 259 -9.66 7.20 -4.78
N PRO A 260 -10.91 7.69 -4.77
CA PRO A 260 -11.92 7.29 -5.73
C PRO A 260 -11.48 7.60 -7.16
N GLU A 261 -11.89 6.77 -8.13
CA GLU A 261 -11.72 7.07 -9.56
C GLU A 261 -12.86 8.00 -10.02
N GLY A 262 -12.53 9.10 -10.68
CA GLY A 262 -13.53 9.96 -11.32
C GLY A 262 -13.07 11.40 -11.52
N PRO A 263 -13.73 12.16 -12.44
CA PRO A 263 -13.48 13.58 -12.60
C PRO A 263 -13.92 14.32 -11.34
N GLY A 264 -12.99 14.96 -10.63
CA GLY A 264 -13.23 15.68 -9.37
C GLY A 264 -12.76 14.96 -8.12
N ALA A 265 -12.15 13.79 -8.22
CA ALA A 265 -11.50 13.15 -7.08
C ALA A 265 -10.41 14.07 -6.52
N GLN A 266 -10.69 14.68 -5.36
CA GLN A 266 -9.70 15.47 -4.65
C GLN A 266 -8.56 14.54 -4.19
N PRO A 267 -7.28 14.99 -4.26
CA PRO A 267 -6.19 14.27 -3.62
C PRO A 267 -6.56 14.07 -2.14
N SER A 268 -6.31 12.86 -1.65
CA SER A 268 -6.58 12.51 -0.25
C SER A 268 -6.06 13.61 0.67
N THR A 269 -6.93 14.08 1.58
CA THR A 269 -6.61 15.08 2.62
C THR A 269 -5.27 14.70 3.27
N PRO A 270 -4.36 15.67 3.53
CA PRO A 270 -3.11 15.34 4.18
C PRO A 270 -3.39 14.70 5.54
N VAL A 271 -3.12 13.41 5.64
CA VAL A 271 -3.26 12.65 6.88
C VAL A 271 -2.28 13.24 7.89
N ALA A 272 -2.70 13.41 9.14
CA ALA A 272 -1.85 13.80 10.27
C ALA A 272 -0.58 12.92 10.43
N ALA A 273 -0.53 11.79 9.72
CA ALA A 273 0.60 10.86 9.61
C ALA A 273 1.91 11.45 9.04
N TRP A 274 1.90 12.68 8.50
CA TRP A 274 3.10 13.37 8.00
C TRP A 274 3.87 14.16 9.05
N ALA A 275 3.43 14.19 10.32
CA ALA A 275 4.23 14.79 11.38
C ALA A 275 5.52 13.98 11.54
N ALA A 276 6.66 14.58 11.23
CA ALA A 276 7.97 13.99 11.50
C ALA A 276 8.07 13.70 13.01
N PRO A 277 8.76 12.62 13.44
CA PRO A 277 9.07 12.46 14.85
C PRO A 277 9.87 13.69 15.29
N THR A 278 9.35 14.42 16.28
CA THR A 278 10.04 15.53 16.92
C THR A 278 11.26 14.95 17.64
N GLY A 279 12.47 15.17 17.12
CA GLY A 279 13.70 14.70 17.74
C GLY A 279 14.85 14.47 16.76
N PHE A 280 15.16 15.43 15.89
CA PHE A 280 16.50 15.59 15.35
C PHE A 280 17.07 16.88 15.93
N ASP A 281 17.78 16.71 17.05
CA ASP A 281 18.67 17.73 17.56
C ASP A 281 19.86 17.83 16.58
N SER A 282 19.92 18.93 15.85
CA SER A 282 21.06 19.27 15.02
C SER A 282 22.20 19.74 15.95
N GLY A 283 22.87 18.78 16.56
CA GLY A 283 24.13 19.03 17.26
C GLY A 283 25.17 19.51 16.25
N ASP A 284 25.44 20.82 16.27
CA ASP A 284 26.50 21.49 15.56
C ASP A 284 27.88 20.96 16.08
N PRO A 285 28.73 20.36 15.26
CA PRO A 285 30.08 20.05 15.65
C PRO A 285 30.95 21.30 15.45
N ARG A 286 31.28 21.95 16.52
CA ARG A 286 32.48 22.83 16.57
C ARG A 286 33.74 21.97 16.71
#